data_b15903d5ad0355af48743814cbe8643c
#
_entry.id   b15903d5ad0355af48743814cbe8643c
#
_cell.length_a   1.000
_cell.length_b   1.000
_cell.length_c   1.000
_cell.angle_alpha   90.00
_cell.angle_beta   90.00
_cell.angle_gamma   90.00
#
_symmetry.space_group_name_H-M   'P 1'
#
loop_
_entity.id
_entity.type
_entity.pdbx_description
1 polymer ?
#
loop_
_entity_poly.entity_id
_entity_poly.type
_entity_poly.pdbx_seq_one_letter_code
_entity_poly.pdbx_strand_id
1 'polypeptide(L)'
;MTLKEELASKVQEFSQDRWGDIPDGYTVPTPDDLTFGNTGRRLSACILYADICGSTAMVNNLSDTRAAEYYKAYLHCAAKLIKKNNGEITAYDGDRVMAVFLGDAKEDSAVNAAMELSYAVREIINPEFSRVYTTSHRELRHTVGVDTSTVLVSKTGVRIDSDLVGVGPAANYAAKLNSFDGLDTNYPIRVTGEVYLKLSSSCLLGGGGEEMWEGPYTNFDPRRHYRSRYYKSVR
;
A
#
# COMPACT_ATOMS: atom_id res chain seq x y z
N MET A 1 16.88 -9.41 -37.08
CA MET A 1 17.32 -9.18 -35.71
C MET A 1 16.87 -10.36 -34.87
N THR A 2 17.75 -11.00 -34.15
CA THR A 2 17.40 -12.06 -33.22
C THR A 2 16.80 -11.45 -31.95
N LEU A 3 16.02 -12.21 -31.18
CA LEU A 3 15.50 -11.73 -29.90
C LEU A 3 16.63 -11.27 -28.96
N LYS A 4 17.78 -11.95 -28.97
CA LYS A 4 18.96 -11.53 -28.20
C LYS A 4 19.46 -10.13 -28.58
N GLU A 5 19.52 -9.84 -29.87
CA GLU A 5 19.96 -8.52 -30.38
C GLU A 5 18.95 -7.44 -30.02
N GLU A 6 17.66 -7.74 -30.13
CA GLU A 6 16.58 -6.82 -29.73
C GLU A 6 16.65 -6.47 -28.25
N LEU A 7 16.76 -7.48 -27.37
CA LEU A 7 16.89 -7.29 -25.93
C LEU A 7 18.14 -6.49 -25.55
N ALA A 8 19.29 -6.82 -26.18
CA ALA A 8 20.54 -6.12 -25.94
C ALA A 8 20.45 -4.63 -26.37
N SER A 9 19.85 -4.37 -27.54
CA SER A 9 19.62 -3.01 -28.01
C SER A 9 18.75 -2.21 -27.06
N LYS A 10 17.68 -2.82 -26.53
CA LYS A 10 16.78 -2.12 -25.60
C LYS A 10 17.41 -1.85 -24.24
N VAL A 11 18.20 -2.78 -23.72
CA VAL A 11 18.98 -2.58 -22.48
C VAL A 11 20.03 -1.48 -22.68
N GLN A 12 20.67 -1.43 -23.86
CA GLN A 12 21.61 -0.38 -24.21
C GLN A 12 20.94 1.00 -24.26
N GLU A 13 19.75 1.11 -24.85
CA GLU A 13 18.94 2.34 -24.87
C GLU A 13 18.69 2.82 -23.42
N PHE A 14 18.17 1.96 -22.55
CA PHE A 14 17.90 2.34 -21.14
C PHE A 14 19.15 2.75 -20.36
N SER A 15 20.30 2.16 -20.66
CA SER A 15 21.55 2.43 -19.93
C SER A 15 22.33 3.64 -20.45
N GLN A 16 22.19 3.97 -21.72
CA GLN A 16 22.99 5.01 -22.38
C GLN A 16 22.20 6.28 -22.68
N ASP A 17 20.89 6.19 -22.88
CA ASP A 17 20.06 7.36 -23.15
C ASP A 17 19.96 8.23 -21.89
N ARG A 18 20.11 9.51 -22.08
CA ARG A 18 19.97 10.48 -20.99
C ARG A 18 18.51 10.62 -20.61
N TRP A 19 18.26 10.68 -19.32
CA TRP A 19 17.00 11.19 -18.79
C TRP A 19 16.89 12.68 -19.16
N GLY A 20 15.79 13.06 -19.82
CA GLY A 20 15.45 14.47 -20.01
C GLY A 20 15.02 15.12 -18.69
N ASP A 21 14.47 16.33 -18.76
CA ASP A 21 13.83 16.95 -17.61
C ASP A 21 12.66 16.10 -17.14
N ILE A 22 12.68 15.75 -15.86
CA ILE A 22 11.62 14.96 -15.22
C ILE A 22 10.74 15.94 -14.43
N PRO A 23 9.56 16.30 -14.95
CA PRO A 23 8.69 17.25 -14.29
C PRO A 23 8.08 16.68 -13.02
N ASP A 24 7.77 17.54 -12.06
CA ASP A 24 6.94 17.23 -10.93
C ASP A 24 5.49 16.99 -11.38
N GLY A 25 4.82 16.04 -10.73
CA GLY A 25 3.42 15.70 -10.97
C GLY A 25 2.58 15.86 -9.71
N TYR A 26 1.33 16.24 -9.92
CA TYR A 26 0.34 16.44 -8.85
C TYR A 26 -0.82 15.45 -8.92
N THR A 27 -0.80 14.57 -9.91
CA THR A 27 -1.74 13.47 -10.11
C THR A 27 -0.97 12.20 -10.41
N VAL A 28 -1.50 11.05 -10.00
CA VAL A 28 -0.94 9.75 -10.40
C VAL A 28 -1.17 9.58 -11.90
N PRO A 29 -0.11 9.42 -12.72
CA PRO A 29 -0.27 9.23 -14.14
C PRO A 29 -0.88 7.86 -14.46
N THR A 30 -1.48 7.75 -15.63
CA THR A 30 -1.82 6.47 -16.26
C THR A 30 -0.68 6.05 -17.22
N PRO A 31 -0.64 4.77 -17.66
CA PRO A 31 0.34 4.35 -18.67
C PRO A 31 0.28 5.17 -19.97
N ASP A 32 -0.87 5.76 -20.30
CA ASP A 32 -1.03 6.58 -21.53
C ASP A 32 -0.49 8.00 -21.36
N ASP A 33 -0.29 8.46 -20.14
CA ASP A 33 0.30 9.78 -19.86
C ASP A 33 1.83 9.78 -19.98
N LEU A 34 2.46 8.61 -20.08
CA LEU A 34 3.91 8.46 -20.14
C LEU A 34 4.34 7.70 -21.40
N THR A 35 5.51 8.05 -21.90
CA THR A 35 6.14 7.37 -23.04
C THR A 35 7.16 6.32 -22.54
N PHE A 36 7.47 5.36 -23.41
CA PHE A 36 8.58 4.45 -23.17
C PHE A 36 9.94 5.21 -23.25
N GLY A 37 10.96 4.61 -22.67
CA GLY A 37 12.30 5.18 -22.60
C GLY A 37 12.55 5.85 -21.24
N ASN A 38 13.62 6.65 -21.19
CA ASN A 38 14.06 7.32 -19.95
C ASN A 38 13.25 8.60 -19.70
N THR A 39 11.96 8.43 -19.45
CA THR A 39 10.97 9.47 -19.15
C THR A 39 10.17 9.14 -17.90
N GLY A 40 9.59 10.14 -17.24
CA GLY A 40 8.79 9.91 -16.04
C GLY A 40 8.26 11.20 -15.41
N ARG A 41 7.68 11.04 -14.23
CA ARG A 41 7.22 12.14 -13.37
C ARG A 41 7.67 11.91 -11.94
N ARG A 42 8.04 12.96 -11.23
CA ARG A 42 8.30 12.94 -9.78
C ARG A 42 7.04 13.28 -9.03
N LEU A 43 6.66 12.41 -8.09
CA LEU A 43 5.51 12.63 -7.22
C LEU A 43 6.00 12.74 -5.77
N SER A 44 5.58 13.80 -5.07
CA SER A 44 5.66 13.81 -3.60
C SER A 44 4.50 12.97 -3.08
N ALA A 45 4.75 11.71 -2.73
CA ALA A 45 3.72 10.71 -2.50
C ALA A 45 3.83 10.05 -1.12
N CYS A 46 2.67 9.72 -0.55
CA CYS A 46 2.55 8.76 0.54
C CYS A 46 2.01 7.45 -0.04
N ILE A 47 2.72 6.36 0.21
CA ILE A 47 2.40 5.03 -0.32
C ILE A 47 1.85 4.17 0.81
N LEU A 48 0.74 3.47 0.53
CA LEU A 48 0.12 2.50 1.40
C LEU A 48 0.12 1.13 0.72
N TYR A 49 0.59 0.12 1.45
CA TYR A 49 0.33 -1.29 1.14
C TYR A 49 -0.56 -1.89 2.22
N ALA A 50 -1.57 -2.66 1.82
CA ALA A 50 -2.43 -3.40 2.72
C ALA A 50 -2.60 -4.84 2.23
N ASP A 51 -2.54 -5.82 3.14
CA ASP A 51 -2.46 -7.25 2.83
C ASP A 51 -3.15 -8.10 3.90
N ILE A 52 -3.63 -9.28 3.54
CA ILE A 52 -4.22 -10.25 4.47
C ILE A 52 -3.10 -11.05 5.15
N CYS A 53 -3.10 -11.10 6.48
CA CYS A 53 -2.16 -11.93 7.22
C CYS A 53 -2.46 -13.41 7.03
N GLY A 54 -1.44 -14.17 6.61
CA GLY A 54 -1.52 -15.62 6.49
C GLY A 54 -2.47 -16.09 5.38
N SER A 55 -2.55 -15.37 4.29
CA SER A 55 -3.35 -15.70 3.10
C SER A 55 -2.97 -17.05 2.50
N THR A 56 -1.70 -17.41 2.45
CA THR A 56 -1.23 -18.75 2.03
C THR A 56 -1.84 -19.86 2.88
N ALA A 57 -1.85 -19.70 4.20
CA ALA A 57 -2.48 -20.67 5.10
C ALA A 57 -4.02 -20.67 4.96
N MET A 58 -4.62 -19.54 4.58
CA MET A 58 -6.04 -19.45 4.28
C MET A 58 -6.39 -20.30 3.05
N VAL A 59 -5.67 -20.14 1.96
CA VAL A 59 -5.86 -20.91 0.70
C VAL A 59 -5.63 -22.40 0.92
N ASN A 60 -4.68 -22.79 1.76
CA ASN A 60 -4.40 -24.20 2.04
C ASN A 60 -5.45 -24.88 2.94
N ASN A 61 -6.19 -24.11 3.74
CA ASN A 61 -7.12 -24.65 4.74
C ASN A 61 -8.61 -24.42 4.42
N LEU A 62 -8.93 -23.58 3.43
CA LEU A 62 -10.30 -23.31 2.99
C LEU A 62 -10.48 -23.80 1.54
N SER A 63 -11.73 -23.92 1.10
CA SER A 63 -11.98 -24.05 -0.34
C SER A 63 -11.54 -22.78 -1.08
N ASP A 64 -11.21 -22.90 -2.35
CA ASP A 64 -10.86 -21.78 -3.23
C ASP A 64 -11.93 -20.69 -3.25
N THR A 65 -13.20 -21.09 -3.36
CA THR A 65 -14.36 -20.18 -3.33
C THR A 65 -14.43 -19.40 -2.03
N ARG A 66 -14.22 -20.08 -0.90
CA ARG A 66 -14.24 -19.44 0.42
C ARG A 66 -13.06 -18.50 0.64
N ALA A 67 -11.85 -18.89 0.22
CA ALA A 67 -10.69 -18.00 0.25
C ALA A 67 -10.93 -16.76 -0.63
N ALA A 68 -11.52 -16.94 -1.82
CA ALA A 68 -11.90 -15.85 -2.71
C ALA A 68 -12.94 -14.90 -2.09
N GLU A 69 -13.90 -15.40 -1.29
CA GLU A 69 -14.85 -14.54 -0.56
C GLU A 69 -14.14 -13.59 0.42
N TYR A 70 -13.19 -14.10 1.20
CA TYR A 70 -12.37 -13.27 2.10
C TYR A 70 -11.55 -12.22 1.32
N TYR A 71 -10.90 -12.62 0.21
CA TYR A 71 -10.14 -11.70 -0.63
C TYR A 71 -11.04 -10.59 -1.19
N LYS A 72 -12.18 -10.96 -1.75
CA LYS A 72 -13.15 -10.01 -2.33
C LYS A 72 -13.68 -9.04 -1.28
N ALA A 73 -14.05 -9.53 -0.10
CA ALA A 73 -14.55 -8.69 0.99
C ALA A 73 -13.49 -7.69 1.45
N TYR A 74 -12.25 -8.16 1.69
CA TYR A 74 -11.14 -7.34 2.13
C TYR A 74 -10.77 -6.28 1.10
N LEU A 75 -10.51 -6.69 -0.14
CA LEU A 75 -10.09 -5.78 -1.21
C LEU A 75 -11.20 -4.78 -1.59
N HIS A 76 -12.47 -5.19 -1.52
CA HIS A 76 -13.58 -4.25 -1.71
C HIS A 76 -13.61 -3.15 -0.64
N CYS A 77 -13.51 -3.54 0.63
CA CYS A 77 -13.45 -2.58 1.73
C CYS A 77 -12.22 -1.67 1.61
N ALA A 78 -11.04 -2.24 1.36
CA ALA A 78 -9.81 -1.48 1.17
C ALA A 78 -9.94 -0.46 0.04
N ALA A 79 -10.45 -0.88 -1.12
CA ALA A 79 -10.63 -0.01 -2.27
C ALA A 79 -11.58 1.17 -1.98
N LYS A 80 -12.71 0.90 -1.35
CA LYS A 80 -13.68 1.94 -0.98
C LYS A 80 -13.10 2.95 0.00
N LEU A 81 -12.35 2.48 1.01
CA LEU A 81 -11.78 3.33 2.05
C LEU A 81 -10.57 4.13 1.55
N ILE A 82 -9.73 3.54 0.69
CA ILE A 82 -8.66 4.24 -0.01
C ILE A 82 -9.25 5.39 -0.85
N LYS A 83 -10.25 5.12 -1.68
CA LYS A 83 -10.89 6.14 -2.52
C LYS A 83 -11.61 7.22 -1.69
N LYS A 84 -12.31 6.86 -0.61
CA LYS A 84 -12.92 7.81 0.34
C LYS A 84 -11.90 8.79 0.91
N ASN A 85 -10.66 8.34 1.14
CA ASN A 85 -9.57 9.15 1.68
C ASN A 85 -8.67 9.73 0.58
N ASN A 86 -9.17 9.90 -0.65
CA ASN A 86 -8.47 10.49 -1.80
C ASN A 86 -7.21 9.74 -2.25
N GLY A 87 -7.12 8.43 -1.99
CA GLY A 87 -6.06 7.57 -2.50
C GLY A 87 -6.36 7.05 -3.90
N GLU A 88 -5.31 6.91 -4.72
CA GLU A 88 -5.34 6.25 -6.01
C GLU A 88 -4.77 4.84 -5.89
N ILE A 89 -5.57 3.83 -6.28
CA ILE A 89 -5.12 2.44 -6.30
C ILE A 89 -4.30 2.23 -7.56
N THR A 90 -3.08 1.75 -7.39
CA THR A 90 -2.13 1.56 -8.48
C THR A 90 -1.83 0.08 -8.77
N ALA A 91 -2.09 -0.82 -7.83
CA ALA A 91 -1.90 -2.25 -8.05
C ALA A 91 -2.77 -3.10 -7.11
N TYR A 92 -3.18 -4.26 -7.63
CA TYR A 92 -3.63 -5.41 -6.85
C TYR A 92 -2.69 -6.58 -7.14
N ASP A 93 -2.23 -7.27 -6.09
CA ASP A 93 -1.40 -8.45 -6.19
C ASP A 93 -1.92 -9.53 -5.23
N GLY A 94 -2.74 -10.44 -5.74
CA GLY A 94 -3.45 -11.43 -4.93
C GLY A 94 -4.40 -10.76 -3.93
N ASP A 95 -4.09 -10.87 -2.65
CA ASP A 95 -4.82 -10.28 -1.53
C ASP A 95 -4.26 -8.92 -1.08
N ARG A 96 -3.24 -8.43 -1.78
CA ARG A 96 -2.57 -7.15 -1.52
C ARG A 96 -3.12 -6.04 -2.40
N VAL A 97 -3.22 -4.84 -1.84
CA VAL A 97 -3.50 -3.61 -2.57
C VAL A 97 -2.41 -2.57 -2.30
N MET A 98 -2.00 -1.86 -3.35
CA MET A 98 -1.12 -0.68 -3.27
C MET A 98 -1.91 0.57 -3.63
N ALA A 99 -1.68 1.64 -2.85
CA ALA A 99 -2.29 2.94 -3.12
C ALA A 99 -1.30 4.09 -2.94
N VAL A 100 -1.52 5.13 -3.72
CA VAL A 100 -0.76 6.39 -3.72
C VAL A 100 -1.67 7.51 -3.25
N PHE A 101 -1.18 8.30 -2.30
CA PHE A 101 -1.83 9.51 -1.81
C PHE A 101 -0.96 10.72 -2.14
N LEU A 102 -1.57 11.78 -2.64
CA LEU A 102 -0.92 13.03 -3.03
C LEU A 102 -1.55 14.22 -2.29
N GLY A 103 -0.92 15.39 -2.41
CA GLY A 103 -1.37 16.63 -1.77
C GLY A 103 -0.79 16.83 -0.36
N ASP A 104 -1.22 17.90 0.29
CA ASP A 104 -0.61 18.36 1.55
C ASP A 104 -0.96 17.47 2.75
N ALA A 105 -2.12 16.82 2.73
CA ALA A 105 -2.59 15.93 3.78
C ALA A 105 -2.44 14.43 3.44
N LYS A 106 -1.53 14.08 2.53
CA LYS A 106 -1.39 12.71 2.01
C LYS A 106 -1.07 11.67 3.09
N GLU A 107 -0.27 12.05 4.10
CA GLU A 107 0.08 11.16 5.20
C GLU A 107 -1.14 10.90 6.11
N ASP A 108 -1.90 11.93 6.46
CA ASP A 108 -3.15 11.80 7.22
C ASP A 108 -4.20 10.99 6.45
N SER A 109 -4.33 11.23 5.16
CA SER A 109 -5.26 10.50 4.28
C SER A 109 -4.92 9.01 4.22
N ALA A 110 -3.65 8.65 4.06
CA ALA A 110 -3.21 7.26 4.06
C ALA A 110 -3.45 6.58 5.42
N VAL A 111 -3.14 7.26 6.51
CA VAL A 111 -3.35 6.74 7.87
C VAL A 111 -4.83 6.61 8.20
N ASN A 112 -5.68 7.56 7.80
CA ASN A 112 -7.13 7.46 7.97
C ASN A 112 -7.69 6.25 7.21
N ALA A 113 -7.27 6.03 5.96
CA ALA A 113 -7.66 4.85 5.19
C ALA A 113 -7.25 3.55 5.90
N ALA A 114 -6.04 3.48 6.47
CA ALA A 114 -5.56 2.33 7.22
C ALA A 114 -6.37 2.08 8.50
N MET A 115 -6.68 3.12 9.26
CA MET A 115 -7.48 3.00 10.49
C MET A 115 -8.95 2.62 10.21
N GLU A 116 -9.54 3.18 9.15
CA GLU A 116 -10.89 2.81 8.70
C GLU A 116 -10.92 1.36 8.16
N LEU A 117 -9.86 0.90 7.49
CA LEU A 117 -9.74 -0.50 7.06
C LEU A 117 -9.66 -1.45 8.27
N SER A 118 -8.91 -1.08 9.30
CA SER A 118 -8.86 -1.85 10.56
C SER A 118 -10.24 -1.94 11.21
N TYR A 119 -11.04 -0.87 11.17
CA TYR A 119 -12.44 -0.90 11.59
C TYR A 119 -13.25 -1.87 10.72
N ALA A 120 -13.13 -1.77 9.41
CA ALA A 120 -13.89 -2.63 8.49
C ALA A 120 -13.57 -4.11 8.69
N VAL A 121 -12.31 -4.46 8.90
CA VAL A 121 -11.91 -5.84 9.20
C VAL A 121 -12.53 -6.33 10.52
N ARG A 122 -12.43 -5.52 11.56
CA ARG A 122 -12.85 -5.89 12.92
C ARG A 122 -14.36 -5.88 13.12
N GLU A 123 -15.04 -4.83 12.64
CA GLU A 123 -16.43 -4.56 12.98
C GLU A 123 -17.41 -4.89 11.83
N ILE A 124 -16.91 -5.18 10.62
CA ILE A 124 -17.75 -5.52 9.46
C ILE A 124 -17.42 -6.91 8.94
N ILE A 125 -16.19 -7.12 8.44
CA ILE A 125 -15.84 -8.38 7.74
C ILE A 125 -15.92 -9.57 8.70
N ASN A 126 -15.20 -9.53 9.81
CA ASN A 126 -15.17 -10.65 10.75
C ASN A 126 -16.54 -10.97 11.35
N PRO A 127 -17.37 -10.02 11.81
CA PRO A 127 -18.72 -10.31 12.28
C PRO A 127 -19.62 -10.92 11.19
N GLU A 128 -19.58 -10.42 9.96
CA GLU A 128 -20.42 -10.97 8.88
C GLU A 128 -20.00 -12.40 8.50
N PHE A 129 -18.70 -12.67 8.41
CA PHE A 129 -18.21 -14.03 8.14
C PHE A 129 -18.50 -14.98 9.30
N SER A 130 -18.38 -14.52 10.55
CA SER A 130 -18.75 -15.32 11.74
C SER A 130 -20.23 -15.70 11.75
N ARG A 131 -21.11 -14.79 11.32
CA ARG A 131 -22.56 -15.03 11.24
C ARG A 131 -22.92 -16.10 10.21
N VAL A 132 -22.19 -16.14 9.09
CA VAL A 132 -22.44 -17.10 8.00
C VAL A 132 -21.74 -18.44 8.27
N TYR A 133 -20.53 -18.42 8.79
CA TYR A 133 -19.66 -19.58 8.97
C TYR A 133 -19.49 -19.95 10.43
N THR A 134 -20.59 -20.28 11.10
CA THR A 134 -20.67 -20.47 12.55
C THR A 134 -19.72 -21.55 13.12
N THR A 135 -19.43 -22.61 12.35
CA THR A 135 -18.61 -23.75 12.81
C THR A 135 -17.19 -23.73 12.24
N SER A 136 -16.91 -22.91 11.25
CA SER A 136 -15.64 -22.92 10.49
C SER A 136 -15.18 -21.51 10.12
N HIS A 137 -15.60 -20.53 10.89
CA HIS A 137 -15.15 -19.14 10.76
C HIS A 137 -13.63 -19.06 11.00
N ARG A 138 -12.96 -18.32 10.11
CA ARG A 138 -11.58 -17.91 10.28
C ARG A 138 -11.55 -16.40 10.50
N GLU A 139 -10.97 -15.97 11.60
CA GLU A 139 -10.74 -14.54 11.83
C GLU A 139 -9.76 -13.99 10.79
N LEU A 140 -10.19 -13.02 10.00
CA LEU A 140 -9.34 -12.29 9.08
C LEU A 140 -8.50 -11.29 9.88
N ARG A 141 -7.20 -11.33 9.65
CA ARG A 141 -6.23 -10.34 10.14
C ARG A 141 -5.53 -9.71 8.95
N HIS A 142 -5.08 -8.49 9.12
CA HIS A 142 -4.43 -7.75 8.05
C HIS A 142 -3.24 -6.95 8.56
N THR A 143 -2.42 -6.49 7.63
CA THR A 143 -1.35 -5.53 7.89
C THR A 143 -1.43 -4.37 6.92
N VAL A 144 -0.99 -3.20 7.38
CA VAL A 144 -0.85 -2.00 6.56
C VAL A 144 0.51 -1.38 6.84
N GLY A 145 1.27 -1.14 5.77
CA GLY A 145 2.54 -0.40 5.82
C GLY A 145 2.41 0.92 5.07
N VAL A 146 2.89 2.01 5.67
CA VAL A 146 2.81 3.36 5.08
C VAL A 146 4.17 4.04 5.14
N ASP A 147 4.62 4.59 4.01
CA ASP A 147 5.81 5.45 3.93
C ASP A 147 5.58 6.64 2.99
N THR A 148 6.39 7.68 3.11
CA THR A 148 6.29 8.93 2.33
C THR A 148 7.65 9.35 1.80
N SER A 149 7.71 9.68 0.51
CA SER A 149 8.90 10.24 -0.16
C SER A 149 8.57 10.82 -1.52
N THR A 150 9.59 11.36 -2.18
CA THR A 150 9.53 11.56 -3.63
C THR A 150 9.68 10.21 -4.33
N VAL A 151 8.80 9.94 -5.30
CA VAL A 151 8.76 8.73 -6.12
C VAL A 151 8.84 9.14 -7.59
N LEU A 152 9.76 8.54 -8.34
CA LEU A 152 9.80 8.64 -9.79
C LEU A 152 8.84 7.59 -10.35
N VAL A 153 7.84 8.02 -11.11
CA VAL A 153 6.94 7.13 -11.85
C VAL A 153 7.36 7.12 -13.32
N SER A 154 7.58 5.93 -13.86
CA SER A 154 8.00 5.71 -15.24
C SER A 154 7.21 4.56 -15.86
N LYS A 155 7.06 4.59 -17.21
CA LYS A 155 6.39 3.52 -17.95
C LYS A 155 7.34 2.37 -18.20
N THR A 156 6.88 1.15 -17.95
CA THR A 156 7.64 -0.09 -18.13
C THR A 156 6.86 -1.10 -18.97
N GLY A 157 7.50 -2.21 -19.34
CA GLY A 157 6.91 -3.28 -20.13
C GLY A 157 7.14 -3.13 -21.63
N VAL A 158 6.21 -3.65 -22.43
CA VAL A 158 6.25 -3.63 -23.90
C VAL A 158 5.00 -2.94 -24.45
N ARG A 159 5.01 -2.61 -25.73
CA ARG A 159 4.00 -1.72 -26.37
C ARG A 159 2.54 -2.15 -26.13
N ILE A 160 2.27 -3.43 -26.03
CA ILE A 160 0.90 -3.97 -25.87
C ILE A 160 0.61 -4.32 -24.40
N ASP A 161 1.68 -4.50 -23.60
CA ASP A 161 1.59 -4.92 -22.22
C ASP A 161 2.52 -4.02 -21.38
N SER A 162 1.99 -2.88 -20.99
CA SER A 162 2.72 -1.84 -20.25
C SER A 162 2.02 -1.45 -18.98
N ASP A 163 2.82 -1.11 -17.98
CA ASP A 163 2.38 -0.63 -16.68
C ASP A 163 3.30 0.49 -16.19
N LEU A 164 3.02 1.02 -15.03
CA LEU A 164 3.84 2.02 -14.37
C LEU A 164 4.65 1.41 -13.24
N VAL A 165 5.91 1.82 -13.15
CA VAL A 165 6.78 1.48 -12.03
C VAL A 165 7.05 2.75 -11.21
N GLY A 166 6.85 2.66 -9.91
CA GLY A 166 7.22 3.69 -8.95
C GLY A 166 8.58 3.38 -8.31
N VAL A 167 9.57 4.21 -8.60
CA VAL A 167 10.93 4.07 -8.06
C VAL A 167 11.17 5.13 -6.97
N GLY A 168 11.31 4.69 -5.76
CA GLY A 168 11.57 5.58 -4.62
C GLY A 168 11.47 4.85 -3.28
N PRO A 169 12.00 5.46 -2.20
CA PRO A 169 12.01 4.82 -0.89
C PRO A 169 10.62 4.43 -0.40
N ALA A 170 9.61 5.30 -0.57
CA ALA A 170 8.27 5.08 -0.02
C ALA A 170 7.63 3.76 -0.47
N ALA A 171 7.72 3.41 -1.76
CA ALA A 171 7.15 2.16 -2.25
C ALA A 171 7.82 0.93 -1.60
N ASN A 172 9.15 0.96 -1.48
CA ASN A 172 9.91 -0.13 -0.90
C ASN A 172 9.68 -0.27 0.62
N TYR A 173 9.70 0.85 1.36
CA TYR A 173 9.56 0.80 2.81
C TYR A 173 8.13 0.51 3.25
N ALA A 174 7.12 1.04 2.56
CA ALA A 174 5.72 0.68 2.82
C ALA A 174 5.49 -0.83 2.60
N ALA A 175 5.99 -1.39 1.49
CA ALA A 175 5.90 -2.82 1.22
C ALA A 175 6.62 -3.68 2.28
N LYS A 176 7.84 -3.28 2.70
CA LYS A 176 8.59 -3.97 3.76
C LYS A 176 7.88 -3.90 5.11
N LEU A 177 7.32 -2.73 5.49
CA LEU A 177 6.55 -2.59 6.73
C LEU A 177 5.30 -3.45 6.72
N ASN A 178 4.67 -3.60 5.56
CA ASN A 178 3.50 -4.45 5.38
C ASN A 178 3.81 -5.95 5.55
N SER A 179 5.01 -6.41 5.16
CA SER A 179 5.46 -7.81 5.23
C SER A 179 6.59 -8.03 6.23
N PHE A 180 6.73 -7.18 7.24
CA PHE A 180 7.82 -7.21 8.19
C PHE A 180 7.81 -8.50 9.02
N ASP A 181 8.94 -9.22 9.06
CA ASP A 181 9.08 -10.45 9.85
C ASP A 181 8.90 -10.18 11.35
N GLY A 182 8.16 -11.06 12.02
CA GLY A 182 7.84 -10.91 13.42
C GLY A 182 6.72 -9.89 13.70
N LEU A 183 5.86 -9.64 12.71
CA LEU A 183 4.68 -8.80 12.87
C LEU A 183 3.81 -9.23 14.04
N ASP A 184 3.68 -8.36 15.03
CA ASP A 184 2.60 -8.46 16.00
C ASP A 184 1.30 -8.03 15.33
N THR A 185 0.45 -9.00 15.00
CA THR A 185 -0.82 -8.79 14.29
C THR A 185 -1.87 -8.06 15.14
N ASN A 186 -1.60 -7.81 16.43
CA ASN A 186 -2.41 -6.93 17.26
C ASN A 186 -2.20 -5.45 16.89
N TYR A 187 -1.14 -5.14 16.14
CA TYR A 187 -0.81 -3.81 15.62
C TYR A 187 -0.78 -3.85 14.10
N PRO A 188 -1.95 -3.82 13.46
CA PRO A 188 -2.03 -4.00 12.02
C PRO A 188 -1.41 -2.85 11.22
N ILE A 189 -1.30 -1.65 11.79
CA ILE A 189 -0.82 -0.47 11.07
C ILE A 189 0.62 -0.15 11.49
N ARG A 190 1.49 0.06 10.50
CA ARG A 190 2.86 0.53 10.69
C ARG A 190 3.17 1.67 9.76
N VAL A 191 3.83 2.69 10.29
CA VAL A 191 4.28 3.85 9.53
C VAL A 191 5.75 4.11 9.81
N THR A 192 6.47 4.66 8.83
CA THR A 192 7.84 5.13 9.06
C THR A 192 7.86 6.39 9.92
N GLY A 193 9.02 6.73 10.48
CA GLY A 193 9.22 7.96 11.21
C GLY A 193 8.93 9.21 10.38
N GLU A 194 9.19 9.14 9.07
CA GLU A 194 8.92 10.21 8.13
C GLU A 194 7.41 10.50 7.98
N VAL A 195 6.58 9.45 7.99
CA VAL A 195 5.12 9.61 8.02
C VAL A 195 4.68 10.14 9.38
N TYR A 196 5.13 9.50 10.47
CA TYR A 196 4.73 9.87 11.83
C TYR A 196 4.94 11.35 12.14
N LEU A 197 6.08 11.92 11.73
CA LEU A 197 6.43 13.33 11.95
C LEU A 197 5.55 14.32 11.18
N LYS A 198 4.80 13.86 10.19
CA LYS A 198 3.91 14.68 9.36
C LYS A 198 2.44 14.51 9.70
N LEU A 199 2.11 13.61 10.62
CA LEU A 199 0.72 13.40 11.04
C LEU A 199 0.19 14.59 11.82
N SER A 200 -1.05 14.95 11.53
CA SER A 200 -1.80 15.90 12.35
C SER A 200 -2.20 15.31 13.69
N SER A 201 -2.58 16.16 14.63
CA SER A 201 -3.06 15.74 15.95
C SER A 201 -4.25 14.75 15.85
N SER A 202 -5.10 14.87 14.84
CA SER A 202 -6.22 13.96 14.63
C SER A 202 -5.82 12.54 14.21
N CYS A 203 -4.58 12.38 13.72
CA CYS A 203 -3.98 11.09 13.38
C CYS A 203 -2.92 10.62 14.39
N LEU A 204 -2.53 11.48 15.33
CA LEU A 204 -1.63 11.14 16.43
C LEU A 204 -2.38 10.77 17.71
N LEU A 205 -3.49 11.46 18.00
CA LEU A 205 -4.22 11.35 19.26
C LEU A 205 -5.64 10.82 19.06
N GLY A 206 -6.07 9.95 19.95
CA GLY A 206 -7.45 9.49 20.05
C GLY A 206 -8.40 10.55 20.58
N GLY A 207 -9.71 10.24 20.60
CA GLY A 207 -10.75 11.20 21.00
C GLY A 207 -10.67 11.68 22.45
N GLY A 208 -9.97 10.95 23.31
CA GLY A 208 -9.68 11.33 24.70
C GLY A 208 -8.30 11.99 24.91
N GLY A 209 -7.55 12.22 23.82
CA GLY A 209 -6.19 12.79 23.87
C GLY A 209 -5.09 11.75 24.14
N GLU A 210 -5.41 10.45 24.14
CA GLU A 210 -4.43 9.37 24.28
C GLU A 210 -3.63 9.17 23.00
N GLU A 211 -2.35 8.79 23.15
CA GLU A 211 -1.48 8.48 22.01
C GLU A 211 -1.95 7.20 21.29
N MET A 212 -2.10 7.29 19.98
CA MET A 212 -2.53 6.16 19.14
C MET A 212 -1.37 5.28 18.64
N TRP A 213 -0.13 5.70 18.88
CA TRP A 213 1.06 5.08 18.31
C TRP A 213 2.04 4.61 19.37
N GLU A 214 2.64 3.47 19.14
CA GLU A 214 3.78 2.96 19.89
C GLU A 214 5.05 3.05 19.04
N GLY A 215 6.15 3.43 19.66
CA GLY A 215 7.46 3.60 19.03
C GLY A 215 8.23 4.78 19.61
N PRO A 216 9.36 5.16 19.00
CA PRO A 216 9.92 4.60 17.76
C PRO A 216 10.60 3.23 17.97
N TYR A 217 10.38 2.31 17.04
CA TYR A 217 11.13 1.06 16.96
C TYR A 217 12.30 1.21 15.98
N THR A 218 13.45 0.59 16.31
CA THR A 218 14.71 0.72 15.54
C THR A 218 15.11 -0.57 14.82
N ASN A 219 14.27 -1.60 14.87
CA ASN A 219 14.51 -2.89 14.23
C ASN A 219 14.14 -2.94 12.73
N PHE A 220 14.03 -1.77 12.11
CA PHE A 220 13.72 -1.59 10.69
C PHE A 220 14.77 -0.68 10.02
N ASP A 221 16.02 -1.10 10.08
CA ASP A 221 17.17 -0.34 9.59
C ASP A 221 17.08 0.01 8.09
N PRO A 222 17.45 1.25 7.71
CA PRO A 222 17.95 2.35 8.55
C PRO A 222 16.84 3.24 9.15
N ARG A 223 15.57 2.93 8.93
CA ARG A 223 14.45 3.79 9.33
C ARG A 223 13.84 3.34 10.66
N ARG A 224 13.38 4.32 11.41
CA ARG A 224 12.51 4.09 12.56
C ARG A 224 11.08 3.87 12.08
N HIS A 225 10.30 3.11 12.85
CA HIS A 225 8.89 2.97 12.58
C HIS A 225 8.04 3.07 13.84
N TYR A 226 6.77 3.34 13.65
CA TYR A 226 5.73 3.37 14.67
C TYR A 226 4.64 2.39 14.29
N ARG A 227 3.94 1.84 15.28
CA ARG A 227 2.83 0.92 15.07
C ARG A 227 1.58 1.38 15.82
N SER A 228 0.41 1.00 15.30
CA SER A 228 -0.87 1.32 15.90
C SER A 228 -1.85 0.16 15.82
N ARG A 229 -2.68 0.03 16.84
CA ARG A 229 -3.86 -0.86 16.88
C ARG A 229 -5.18 -0.09 16.86
N TYR A 230 -5.09 1.21 16.69
CA TYR A 230 -6.27 2.07 16.63
C TYR A 230 -7.04 1.87 15.33
N TYR A 231 -8.32 2.10 15.40
CA TYR A 231 -9.23 2.08 14.27
C TYR A 231 -10.20 3.25 14.37
N LYS A 232 -10.65 3.76 13.24
CA LYS A 232 -11.63 4.83 13.12
C LYS A 232 -12.91 4.28 12.50
N SER A 233 -14.05 4.59 13.10
CA SER A 233 -15.35 4.18 12.56
C SER A 233 -15.59 4.76 11.17
N VAL A 234 -16.08 3.91 10.27
CA VAL A 234 -16.54 4.34 8.94
C VAL A 234 -17.89 5.01 9.08
N ARG A 235 -17.97 6.29 8.71
CA ARG A 235 -19.21 7.08 8.67
C ARG A 235 -19.62 7.39 7.23
#